data_169a92803a4ef787a0b628c3dacccdfe
#
_entry.id   169a92803a4ef787a0b628c3dacccdfe
#
_cell.length_a   1.000
_cell.length_b   1.000
_cell.length_c   1.000
_cell.angle_alpha   90.00
_cell.angle_beta   90.00
_cell.angle_gamma   90.00
#
_symmetry.space_group_name_H-M   'P 1'
#
loop_
_entity.id
_entity.type
_entity.pdbx_description
1 polymer ?
#
loop_
_entity_poly.entity_id
_entity_poly.type
_entity_poly.pdbx_seq_one_letter_code
_entity_poly.pdbx_strand_id
1 'polypeptide(L)'
;FSDLSDFDEFKLLDLRDFRNTMEAVNGVDEVYALAANMGGMGFITFHNADVMRDNALININTAEACYREGVDRVFYSSSACVYPTFMQEETEIKGLKESDAYPAFPDNEYGWEKLYSERVYQAYQKDFGLDIRIARFHNIYGPEGTFEGGREKAPAALCRKISKAKDGDTIEVWGDGKQTRSFCYIDDCLEGIYSLMRSDYDKPLNIGTDTAIVINDFVDLIADVAGKKINKKHDLTKPQGVRGRNSDNTLCERILGWKAKISLREGITKTYNWINGYKKEN
;
A
#
# COMPACT_ATOMS: atom_id res chain seq x y z
N PHE A 1 14.39 -11.50 4.61
CA PHE A 1 13.63 -12.16 5.69
C PHE A 1 14.58 -12.41 6.84
N SER A 2 14.25 -11.93 8.02
CA SER A 2 15.09 -12.04 9.23
C SER A 2 14.96 -13.41 9.90
N ASP A 3 13.85 -14.10 9.70
CA ASP A 3 13.60 -15.44 10.25
C ASP A 3 12.79 -16.28 9.25
N LEU A 4 13.31 -17.46 8.91
CA LEU A 4 12.62 -18.44 8.06
C LEU A 4 11.76 -19.42 8.87
N SER A 5 11.77 -19.33 10.20
CA SER A 5 10.96 -20.19 11.08
C SER A 5 9.46 -19.82 11.05
N ASP A 6 9.13 -18.64 10.52
CA ASP A 6 7.75 -18.18 10.36
C ASP A 6 7.02 -18.82 9.16
N PHE A 7 7.72 -19.65 8.36
CA PHE A 7 7.20 -20.29 7.16
C PHE A 7 7.39 -21.80 7.22
N ASP A 8 6.40 -22.55 6.80
CA ASP A 8 6.52 -23.99 6.58
C ASP A 8 7.39 -24.28 5.34
N GLU A 9 7.22 -23.48 4.29
CA GLU A 9 7.99 -23.57 3.06
C GLU A 9 8.24 -22.16 2.47
N PHE A 10 9.45 -21.92 1.98
CA PHE A 10 9.83 -20.72 1.25
C PHE A 10 10.34 -21.07 -0.14
N LYS A 11 9.72 -20.49 -1.19
CA LYS A 11 10.13 -20.63 -2.59
C LYS A 11 10.48 -19.29 -3.20
N LEU A 12 11.67 -19.14 -3.77
CA LEU A 12 12.06 -17.97 -4.54
C LEU A 12 11.71 -18.18 -6.00
N LEU A 13 10.54 -17.66 -6.43
CA LEU A 13 9.97 -17.86 -7.75
C LEU A 13 9.65 -16.53 -8.44
N ASP A 14 9.87 -16.45 -9.76
CA ASP A 14 9.41 -15.33 -10.57
C ASP A 14 7.98 -15.59 -11.06
N LEU A 15 7.00 -14.93 -10.46
CA LEU A 15 5.58 -15.11 -10.77
C LEU A 15 5.15 -14.52 -12.13
N ARG A 16 6.07 -13.88 -12.88
CA ARG A 16 5.85 -13.52 -14.29
C ARG A 16 5.93 -14.72 -15.21
N ASP A 17 6.56 -15.82 -14.78
CA ASP A 17 6.50 -17.13 -15.43
C ASP A 17 5.31 -17.92 -14.88
N PHE A 18 4.39 -18.28 -15.74
CA PHE A 18 3.18 -19.02 -15.36
C PHE A 18 3.46 -20.36 -14.68
N ARG A 19 4.52 -21.10 -15.10
CA ARG A 19 4.90 -22.38 -14.48
C ARG A 19 5.32 -22.19 -13.02
N ASN A 20 6.07 -21.13 -12.72
CA ASN A 20 6.45 -20.78 -11.37
C ASN A 20 5.23 -20.42 -10.53
N THR A 21 4.26 -19.72 -11.12
CA THR A 21 3.01 -19.37 -10.42
C THR A 21 2.17 -20.60 -10.13
N MET A 22 2.07 -21.55 -11.07
CA MET A 22 1.42 -22.85 -10.83
C MET A 22 2.11 -23.62 -9.68
N GLU A 23 3.44 -23.65 -9.66
CA GLU A 23 4.19 -24.26 -8.55
C GLU A 23 3.92 -23.58 -7.21
N ALA A 24 3.83 -22.25 -7.20
CA ALA A 24 3.61 -21.48 -5.98
C ALA A 24 2.24 -21.73 -5.34
N VAL A 25 1.20 -21.99 -6.14
CA VAL A 25 -0.19 -22.16 -5.66
C VAL A 25 -0.62 -23.63 -5.58
N ASN A 26 0.25 -24.55 -5.95
CA ASN A 26 -0.07 -25.99 -5.94
C ASN A 26 -0.36 -26.50 -4.52
N GLY A 27 -1.55 -27.04 -4.33
CA GLY A 27 -1.96 -27.69 -3.07
C GLY A 27 -2.25 -26.73 -1.91
N VAL A 28 -2.51 -25.43 -2.19
CA VAL A 28 -2.90 -24.46 -1.17
C VAL A 28 -4.39 -24.12 -1.27
N ASP A 29 -5.03 -23.90 -0.12
CA ASP A 29 -6.46 -23.57 -0.04
C ASP A 29 -6.70 -22.06 -0.22
N GLU A 30 -5.79 -21.21 0.28
CA GLU A 30 -5.93 -19.75 0.23
C GLU A 30 -4.67 -19.09 -0.35
N VAL A 31 -4.85 -18.07 -1.18
CA VAL A 31 -3.77 -17.28 -1.75
C VAL A 31 -3.90 -15.81 -1.38
N TYR A 32 -2.85 -15.21 -0.83
CA TYR A 32 -2.72 -13.78 -0.62
C TYR A 32 -1.81 -13.19 -1.70
N ALA A 33 -2.41 -12.70 -2.79
CA ALA A 33 -1.70 -12.09 -3.91
C ALA A 33 -1.17 -10.70 -3.54
N LEU A 34 0.02 -10.67 -2.93
CA LEU A 34 0.69 -9.45 -2.45
C LEU A 34 1.90 -9.06 -3.32
N ALA A 35 2.34 -9.94 -4.21
CA ALA A 35 3.50 -9.69 -5.06
C ALA A 35 3.24 -8.56 -6.05
N ALA A 36 4.14 -7.59 -6.09
CA ALA A 36 4.07 -6.48 -7.03
C ALA A 36 5.44 -5.83 -7.25
N ASN A 37 5.73 -5.42 -8.49
CA ASN A 37 6.81 -4.49 -8.78
C ASN A 37 6.32 -3.07 -8.48
N MET A 38 6.66 -2.54 -7.28
CA MET A 38 6.15 -1.26 -6.81
C MET A 38 7.16 -0.53 -5.92
N GLY A 39 6.87 0.71 -5.62
CA GLY A 39 7.63 1.56 -4.69
C GLY A 39 6.88 2.84 -4.36
N GLY A 40 7.58 3.80 -3.75
CA GLY A 40 7.06 5.16 -3.54
C GLY A 40 6.94 5.94 -4.87
N MET A 41 6.45 7.18 -4.79
CA MET A 41 6.22 8.05 -5.96
C MET A 41 7.44 8.17 -6.87
N GLY A 42 8.65 8.25 -6.29
CA GLY A 42 9.88 8.30 -7.07
C GLY A 42 10.10 7.08 -7.96
N PHE A 43 9.73 5.89 -7.49
CA PHE A 43 9.87 4.67 -8.29
C PHE A 43 8.79 4.55 -9.37
N ILE A 44 7.51 4.65 -8.99
CA ILE A 44 6.39 4.42 -9.92
C ILE A 44 6.28 5.49 -11.00
N THR A 45 6.84 6.69 -10.81
CA THR A 45 6.85 7.76 -11.83
C THR A 45 7.84 7.48 -12.97
N PHE A 46 8.94 6.76 -12.69
CA PHE A 46 10.02 6.58 -13.67
C PHE A 46 10.13 5.14 -14.22
N HIS A 47 9.28 4.21 -13.77
CA HIS A 47 9.33 2.80 -14.18
C HIS A 47 7.97 2.30 -14.72
N ASN A 48 7.27 3.15 -15.47
CA ASN A 48 5.89 2.92 -15.91
C ASN A 48 5.71 1.60 -16.66
N ALA A 49 6.53 1.34 -17.68
CA ALA A 49 6.43 0.14 -18.50
C ALA A 49 6.72 -1.14 -17.70
N ASP A 50 7.75 -1.11 -16.85
CA ASP A 50 8.11 -2.26 -16.02
C ASP A 50 7.02 -2.56 -14.97
N VAL A 51 6.48 -1.52 -14.34
CA VAL A 51 5.39 -1.65 -13.36
C VAL A 51 4.15 -2.26 -14.00
N MET A 52 3.70 -1.71 -15.16
CA MET A 52 2.53 -2.24 -15.86
C MET A 52 2.73 -3.68 -16.33
N ARG A 53 3.84 -3.95 -17.01
CA ARG A 53 4.12 -5.28 -17.56
C ARG A 53 4.24 -6.34 -16.46
N ASP A 54 5.09 -6.08 -15.48
CA ASP A 54 5.42 -7.08 -14.48
C ASP A 54 4.21 -7.40 -13.62
N ASN A 55 3.48 -6.38 -13.16
CA ASN A 55 2.31 -6.58 -12.33
C ASN A 55 1.13 -7.20 -13.09
N ALA A 56 0.91 -6.82 -14.35
CA ALA A 56 -0.11 -7.45 -15.17
C ALA A 56 0.17 -8.96 -15.36
N LEU A 57 1.44 -9.33 -15.65
CA LEU A 57 1.83 -10.74 -15.77
C LEU A 57 1.64 -11.49 -14.46
N ILE A 58 2.11 -10.95 -13.32
CA ILE A 58 1.94 -11.56 -12.00
C ILE A 58 0.46 -11.81 -11.70
N ASN A 59 -0.40 -10.80 -11.89
CA ASN A 59 -1.81 -10.90 -11.51
C ASN A 59 -2.62 -11.80 -12.45
N ILE A 60 -2.36 -11.76 -13.77
CA ILE A 60 -2.99 -12.67 -14.74
C ILE A 60 -2.59 -14.12 -14.41
N ASN A 61 -1.29 -14.38 -14.24
CA ASN A 61 -0.79 -15.71 -13.92
C ASN A 61 -1.36 -16.23 -12.60
N THR A 62 -1.44 -15.36 -11.57
CA THR A 62 -2.00 -15.76 -10.26
C THR A 62 -3.48 -16.12 -10.37
N ALA A 63 -4.29 -15.31 -11.05
CA ALA A 63 -5.72 -15.60 -11.23
C ALA A 63 -5.95 -16.92 -11.97
N GLU A 64 -5.22 -17.14 -13.09
CA GLU A 64 -5.31 -18.37 -13.89
C GLU A 64 -4.81 -19.59 -13.12
N ALA A 65 -3.67 -19.46 -12.41
CA ALA A 65 -3.13 -20.57 -11.64
C ALA A 65 -4.04 -20.97 -10.47
N CYS A 66 -4.57 -20.01 -9.73
CA CYS A 66 -5.53 -20.27 -8.64
C CYS A 66 -6.80 -20.96 -9.15
N TYR A 67 -7.31 -20.55 -10.30
CA TYR A 67 -8.44 -21.21 -10.94
C TYR A 67 -8.13 -22.66 -11.32
N ARG A 68 -6.97 -22.92 -11.96
CA ARG A 68 -6.59 -24.28 -12.39
C ARG A 68 -6.30 -25.23 -11.26
N GLU A 69 -5.69 -24.75 -10.18
CA GLU A 69 -5.38 -25.58 -9.00
C GLU A 69 -6.56 -25.71 -8.04
N GLY A 70 -7.69 -25.01 -8.30
CA GLY A 70 -8.88 -25.11 -7.46
C GLY A 70 -8.70 -24.46 -6.09
N VAL A 71 -7.94 -23.36 -6.02
CA VAL A 71 -7.79 -22.57 -4.78
C VAL A 71 -9.14 -22.08 -4.29
N ASP A 72 -9.45 -22.31 -3.01
CA ASP A 72 -10.74 -22.00 -2.42
C ASP A 72 -11.00 -20.49 -2.37
N ARG A 73 -9.96 -19.68 -2.03
CA ARG A 73 -10.11 -18.22 -1.89
C ARG A 73 -8.83 -17.47 -2.22
N VAL A 74 -8.98 -16.35 -2.94
CA VAL A 74 -7.87 -15.48 -3.32
C VAL A 74 -8.08 -14.07 -2.79
N PHE A 75 -7.11 -13.54 -2.05
CA PHE A 75 -7.01 -12.13 -1.70
C PHE A 75 -6.16 -11.39 -2.72
N TYR A 76 -6.64 -10.24 -3.19
CA TYR A 76 -5.88 -9.34 -4.05
C TYR A 76 -5.64 -7.98 -3.37
N SER A 77 -4.37 -7.58 -3.28
CA SER A 77 -3.96 -6.27 -2.78
C SER A 77 -4.03 -5.20 -3.88
N SER A 78 -5.16 -4.51 -3.96
CA SER A 78 -5.32 -3.31 -4.78
C SER A 78 -4.81 -2.05 -4.04
N SER A 79 -5.07 -0.87 -4.55
CA SER A 79 -4.47 0.38 -4.08
C SER A 79 -5.44 1.56 -4.19
N ALA A 80 -5.29 2.55 -3.31
CA ALA A 80 -5.94 3.85 -3.47
C ALA A 80 -5.50 4.62 -4.73
N CYS A 81 -4.47 4.15 -5.44
CA CYS A 81 -4.06 4.71 -6.73
C CYS A 81 -5.06 4.42 -7.87
N VAL A 82 -6.05 3.54 -7.65
CA VAL A 82 -7.15 3.30 -8.63
C VAL A 82 -8.12 4.46 -8.75
N TYR A 83 -8.17 5.34 -7.75
CA TYR A 83 -9.13 6.45 -7.74
C TYR A 83 -8.74 7.57 -8.71
N PRO A 84 -9.75 8.23 -9.31
CA PRO A 84 -9.52 9.22 -10.34
C PRO A 84 -8.86 10.49 -9.81
N THR A 85 -7.95 11.06 -10.60
CA THR A 85 -7.16 12.25 -10.25
C THR A 85 -8.05 13.46 -9.99
N PHE A 86 -9.10 13.66 -10.78
CA PHE A 86 -10.00 14.82 -10.66
C PHE A 86 -10.75 14.91 -9.32
N MET A 87 -10.79 13.83 -8.53
CA MET A 87 -11.32 13.83 -7.16
C MET A 87 -10.25 14.12 -6.10
N GLN A 88 -9.00 14.34 -6.50
CA GLN A 88 -7.83 14.42 -5.63
C GLN A 88 -6.98 15.69 -5.90
N GLU A 89 -7.58 16.71 -6.54
CA GLU A 89 -6.89 17.95 -6.93
C GLU A 89 -6.75 18.96 -5.79
N GLU A 90 -7.57 18.82 -4.75
CA GLU A 90 -7.54 19.68 -3.58
C GLU A 90 -6.86 18.99 -2.40
N THR A 91 -6.36 19.76 -1.44
CA THR A 91 -5.73 19.22 -0.22
C THR A 91 -6.75 18.71 0.79
N GLU A 92 -7.91 19.37 0.84
CA GLU A 92 -9.05 18.95 1.66
C GLU A 92 -10.07 18.25 0.79
N ILE A 93 -10.04 16.91 0.82
CA ILE A 93 -11.00 16.10 0.09
C ILE A 93 -11.86 15.28 1.05
N LYS A 94 -13.09 14.98 0.63
CA LYS A 94 -13.89 13.93 1.27
C LYS A 94 -13.17 12.59 1.07
N GLY A 95 -13.36 11.65 2.01
CA GLY A 95 -12.87 10.30 1.86
C GLY A 95 -13.39 9.67 0.55
N LEU A 96 -12.49 8.99 -0.17
CA LEU A 96 -12.80 8.28 -1.42
C LEU A 96 -13.57 7.01 -1.11
N LYS A 97 -14.75 6.84 -1.70
CA LYS A 97 -15.60 5.66 -1.57
C LYS A 97 -15.26 4.64 -2.65
N GLU A 98 -15.58 3.40 -2.42
CA GLU A 98 -15.35 2.32 -3.39
C GLU A 98 -16.01 2.57 -4.74
N SER A 99 -17.17 3.22 -4.77
CA SER A 99 -17.88 3.64 -6.00
C SER A 99 -17.12 4.68 -6.83
N ASP A 100 -16.25 5.46 -6.19
CA ASP A 100 -15.58 6.60 -6.81
C ASP A 100 -14.43 6.21 -7.77
N ALA A 101 -14.10 4.92 -7.84
CA ALA A 101 -13.12 4.41 -8.82
C ALA A 101 -13.58 4.57 -10.28
N TYR A 102 -14.86 4.86 -10.50
CA TYR A 102 -15.42 5.06 -11.83
C TYR A 102 -16.25 6.36 -11.91
N PRO A 103 -16.11 7.13 -13.02
CA PRO A 103 -15.28 6.86 -14.22
C PRO A 103 -13.80 6.83 -13.89
N ALA A 104 -13.07 5.86 -14.46
CA ALA A 104 -11.67 5.62 -14.16
C ALA A 104 -10.76 6.71 -14.75
N PHE A 105 -9.90 7.28 -13.89
CA PHE A 105 -8.85 8.23 -14.30
C PHE A 105 -7.67 8.23 -13.30
N PRO A 106 -7.01 7.08 -13.06
CA PRO A 106 -5.83 6.99 -12.22
C PRO A 106 -4.71 7.95 -12.64
N ASP A 107 -3.90 8.41 -11.67
CA ASP A 107 -2.85 9.41 -11.89
C ASP A 107 -1.55 8.84 -12.50
N ASN A 108 -1.41 7.53 -12.56
CA ASN A 108 -0.21 6.87 -13.08
C ASN A 108 -0.50 5.42 -13.49
N GLU A 109 0.46 4.81 -14.20
CA GLU A 109 0.36 3.46 -14.75
C GLU A 109 0.21 2.38 -13.66
N TYR A 110 0.78 2.60 -12.47
CA TYR A 110 0.54 1.70 -11.33
C TYR A 110 -0.94 1.68 -10.92
N GLY A 111 -1.60 2.83 -10.88
CA GLY A 111 -3.03 2.91 -10.59
C GLY A 111 -3.89 2.25 -11.67
N TRP A 112 -3.55 2.44 -12.94
CA TRP A 112 -4.21 1.79 -14.07
C TRP A 112 -4.04 0.26 -14.04
N GLU A 113 -2.83 -0.22 -13.76
CA GLU A 113 -2.57 -1.67 -13.64
C GLU A 113 -3.36 -2.26 -12.47
N LYS A 114 -3.37 -1.61 -11.31
CA LYS A 114 -4.13 -2.08 -10.14
C LYS A 114 -5.62 -2.18 -10.45
N LEU A 115 -6.21 -1.18 -11.10
CA LEU A 115 -7.60 -1.19 -11.51
C LEU A 115 -7.89 -2.26 -12.58
N TYR A 116 -6.99 -2.42 -13.55
CA TYR A 116 -7.06 -3.50 -14.53
C TYR A 116 -7.05 -4.87 -13.85
N SER A 117 -6.16 -5.11 -12.91
CA SER A 117 -6.07 -6.37 -12.17
C SER A 117 -7.30 -6.63 -11.31
N GLU A 118 -7.92 -5.61 -10.69
CA GLU A 118 -9.26 -5.79 -10.08
C GLU A 118 -10.26 -6.37 -11.09
N ARG A 119 -10.26 -5.85 -12.34
CA ARG A 119 -11.15 -6.35 -13.40
C ARG A 119 -10.83 -7.77 -13.82
N VAL A 120 -9.55 -8.14 -13.88
CA VAL A 120 -9.12 -9.52 -14.17
C VAL A 120 -9.68 -10.47 -13.11
N TYR A 121 -9.42 -10.22 -11.82
CA TYR A 121 -9.94 -11.07 -10.74
C TYR A 121 -11.48 -11.15 -10.73
N GLN A 122 -12.16 -10.03 -10.91
CA GLN A 122 -13.64 -10.01 -11.00
C GLN A 122 -14.18 -10.78 -12.22
N ALA A 123 -13.43 -10.82 -13.34
CA ALA A 123 -13.82 -11.64 -14.49
C ALA A 123 -13.69 -13.14 -14.17
N TYR A 124 -12.60 -13.56 -13.52
CA TYR A 124 -12.42 -14.93 -13.04
C TYR A 124 -13.50 -15.35 -12.04
N GLN A 125 -13.87 -14.46 -11.13
CA GLN A 125 -14.99 -14.70 -10.22
C GLN A 125 -16.28 -14.92 -10.97
N LYS A 126 -16.60 -14.04 -11.92
CA LYS A 126 -17.86 -14.09 -12.66
C LYS A 126 -17.97 -15.30 -13.58
N ASP A 127 -16.90 -15.62 -14.32
CA ASP A 127 -16.94 -16.60 -15.38
C ASP A 127 -16.60 -18.02 -14.89
N PHE A 128 -15.77 -18.12 -13.85
CA PHE A 128 -15.23 -19.39 -13.35
C PHE A 128 -15.55 -19.67 -11.88
N GLY A 129 -16.17 -18.72 -11.17
CA GLY A 129 -16.55 -18.91 -9.77
C GLY A 129 -15.41 -18.83 -8.76
N LEU A 130 -14.23 -18.30 -9.16
CA LEU A 130 -13.11 -18.11 -8.23
C LEU A 130 -13.50 -17.15 -7.10
N ASP A 131 -13.41 -17.57 -5.83
CA ASP A 131 -13.80 -16.76 -4.69
C ASP A 131 -12.74 -15.71 -4.37
N ILE A 132 -13.04 -14.43 -4.63
CA ILE A 132 -12.07 -13.31 -4.60
C ILE A 132 -12.41 -12.32 -3.50
N ARG A 133 -11.35 -11.83 -2.81
CA ARG A 133 -11.41 -10.68 -1.89
C ARG A 133 -10.45 -9.61 -2.37
N ILE A 134 -10.92 -8.38 -2.54
CA ILE A 134 -10.11 -7.25 -3.06
C ILE A 134 -10.07 -6.14 -2.02
N ALA A 135 -8.86 -5.78 -1.56
CA ALA A 135 -8.67 -4.63 -0.70
C ALA A 135 -7.94 -3.49 -1.41
N ARG A 136 -8.49 -2.27 -1.36
CA ARG A 136 -7.82 -1.04 -1.79
C ARG A 136 -7.09 -0.43 -0.62
N PHE A 137 -5.77 -0.60 -0.58
CA PHE A 137 -4.94 -0.10 0.50
C PHE A 137 -4.71 1.41 0.42
N HIS A 138 -4.99 2.12 1.53
CA HIS A 138 -4.73 3.54 1.71
C HIS A 138 -3.46 3.77 2.55
N ASN A 139 -2.29 3.86 1.85
CA ASN A 139 -0.97 4.18 2.40
C ASN A 139 -0.61 3.38 3.67
N ILE A 140 -0.53 2.08 3.52
CA ILE A 140 -0.10 1.19 4.61
C ILE A 140 1.38 1.44 4.94
N TYR A 141 1.70 1.49 6.24
CA TYR A 141 3.05 1.69 6.76
C TYR A 141 3.28 0.92 8.05
N GLY A 142 4.53 0.65 8.40
CA GLY A 142 4.93 -0.05 9.62
C GLY A 142 6.42 -0.38 9.64
N PRO A 143 6.88 -1.08 10.69
CA PRO A 143 8.18 -1.73 10.72
C PRO A 143 8.35 -2.73 9.57
N GLU A 144 9.59 -3.16 9.33
CA GLU A 144 10.00 -4.18 8.35
C GLU A 144 9.74 -3.83 6.88
N GLY A 145 9.15 -2.65 6.61
CA GLY A 145 9.00 -2.12 5.27
C GLY A 145 10.30 -1.52 4.73
N THR A 146 10.44 -1.48 3.40
CA THR A 146 11.56 -0.83 2.73
C THR A 146 11.68 0.64 3.15
N PHE A 147 12.83 1.05 3.69
CA PHE A 147 13.11 2.43 4.11
C PHE A 147 14.34 3.04 3.43
N GLU A 148 15.07 2.27 2.61
CA GLU A 148 16.23 2.67 1.79
C GLU A 148 16.15 2.08 0.37
N GLY A 149 17.01 2.55 -0.55
CA GLY A 149 17.16 1.98 -1.89
C GLY A 149 16.24 2.57 -2.96
N GLY A 150 15.52 3.67 -2.70
CA GLY A 150 14.73 4.41 -3.70
C GLY A 150 13.31 3.87 -3.94
N ARG A 151 12.90 2.81 -3.23
CA ARG A 151 11.53 2.27 -3.28
C ARG A 151 10.68 2.62 -2.06
N GLU A 152 11.27 3.29 -1.08
CA GLU A 152 10.60 3.65 0.17
C GLU A 152 9.44 4.62 -0.03
N LYS A 153 8.36 4.41 0.71
CA LYS A 153 7.22 5.32 0.79
C LYS A 153 7.47 6.45 1.80
N ALA A 154 6.66 7.50 1.74
CA ALA A 154 6.85 8.72 2.55
C ALA A 154 7.04 8.48 4.06
N PRO A 155 6.27 7.63 4.78
CA PRO A 155 6.49 7.40 6.19
C PRO A 155 7.89 6.85 6.50
N ALA A 156 8.31 5.82 5.79
CA ALA A 156 9.64 5.21 5.96
C ALA A 156 10.78 6.16 5.56
N ALA A 157 10.63 6.87 4.42
CA ALA A 157 11.60 7.85 3.95
C ALA A 157 11.81 8.99 4.94
N LEU A 158 10.73 9.55 5.50
CA LEU A 158 10.79 10.65 6.46
C LEU A 158 11.35 10.18 7.82
N CYS A 159 10.92 9.02 8.32
CA CYS A 159 11.51 8.41 9.52
C CYS A 159 13.03 8.22 9.35
N ARG A 160 13.48 7.69 8.21
CA ARG A 160 14.91 7.52 7.91
C ARG A 160 15.66 8.87 7.84
N LYS A 161 15.09 9.86 7.14
CA LYS A 161 15.71 11.19 7.04
C LYS A 161 15.89 11.82 8.42
N ILE A 162 14.85 11.80 9.25
CA ILE A 162 14.88 12.38 10.60
C ILE A 162 15.77 11.57 11.56
N SER A 163 15.78 10.23 11.44
CA SER A 163 16.71 9.39 12.22
C SER A 163 18.17 9.76 11.94
N LYS A 164 18.54 10.07 10.66
CA LYS A 164 19.91 10.46 10.25
C LYS A 164 20.26 11.90 10.61
N ALA A 165 19.28 12.77 10.77
CA ALA A 165 19.47 14.20 11.05
C ALA A 165 19.87 14.42 12.52
N LYS A 166 20.65 15.48 12.78
CA LYS A 166 20.91 16.04 14.12
C LYS A 166 19.82 17.05 14.48
N ASP A 167 19.77 17.43 15.75
CA ASP A 167 18.90 18.52 16.20
C ASP A 167 19.28 19.82 15.47
N GLY A 168 18.29 20.53 14.94
CA GLY A 168 18.47 21.75 14.13
C GLY A 168 18.78 21.52 12.65
N ASP A 169 19.01 20.30 12.20
CA ASP A 169 19.29 20.01 10.79
C ASP A 169 18.06 20.28 9.89
N THR A 170 18.36 20.39 8.60
CA THR A 170 17.34 20.56 7.55
C THR A 170 17.17 19.27 6.76
N ILE A 171 15.94 18.81 6.59
CA ILE A 171 15.61 17.69 5.69
C ILE A 171 14.88 18.17 4.43
N GLU A 172 15.06 17.45 3.33
CA GLU A 172 14.35 17.65 2.09
C GLU A 172 12.95 17.06 2.15
N VAL A 173 11.94 17.88 1.82
CA VAL A 173 10.54 17.47 1.65
C VAL A 173 10.15 17.66 0.18
N TRP A 174 9.64 16.61 -0.46
CA TRP A 174 9.23 16.65 -1.86
C TRP A 174 7.93 17.44 -2.04
N GLY A 175 7.93 18.31 -3.02
CA GLY A 175 6.84 19.24 -3.27
C GLY A 175 6.78 20.38 -2.25
N ASP A 176 5.61 21.01 -2.11
CA ASP A 176 5.37 22.10 -1.17
C ASP A 176 5.01 21.65 0.26
N GLY A 177 4.88 20.34 0.45
CA GLY A 177 4.52 19.74 1.74
C GLY A 177 3.07 19.98 2.18
N LYS A 178 2.22 20.59 1.34
CA LYS A 178 0.82 20.86 1.64
C LYS A 178 -0.14 19.72 1.25
N GLN A 179 0.33 18.77 0.46
CA GLN A 179 -0.47 17.59 0.11
C GLN A 179 -0.88 16.80 1.35
N THR A 180 -2.08 16.23 1.33
CA THR A 180 -2.64 15.45 2.44
C THR A 180 -2.69 13.96 2.14
N ARG A 181 -2.44 13.14 3.14
CA ARG A 181 -2.56 11.68 3.06
C ARG A 181 -3.12 11.12 4.37
N SER A 182 -3.95 10.10 4.27
CA SER A 182 -4.21 9.21 5.40
C SER A 182 -3.22 8.04 5.39
N PHE A 183 -2.84 7.57 6.56
CA PHE A 183 -1.87 6.50 6.75
C PHE A 183 -2.43 5.44 7.70
N CYS A 184 -2.52 4.19 7.26
CA CYS A 184 -3.00 3.08 8.06
C CYS A 184 -1.83 2.22 8.54
N TYR A 185 -1.77 1.96 9.84
CA TYR A 185 -0.70 1.14 10.42
C TYR A 185 -0.88 -0.33 10.06
N ILE A 186 0.25 -1.03 9.92
CA ILE A 186 0.27 -2.41 9.39
C ILE A 186 -0.58 -3.38 10.22
N ASP A 187 -0.57 -3.32 11.55
CA ASP A 187 -1.32 -4.25 12.38
C ASP A 187 -2.85 -4.09 12.15
N ASP A 188 -3.35 -2.84 12.06
CA ASP A 188 -4.73 -2.59 11.69
C ASP A 188 -5.06 -3.13 10.28
N CYS A 189 -4.13 -2.94 9.33
CA CYS A 189 -4.30 -3.47 7.97
C CYS A 189 -4.42 -4.99 7.97
N LEU A 190 -3.57 -5.70 8.74
CA LEU A 190 -3.60 -7.16 8.86
C LEU A 190 -4.93 -7.65 9.45
N GLU A 191 -5.45 -6.99 10.50
CA GLU A 191 -6.79 -7.29 11.03
C GLU A 191 -7.87 -7.11 9.96
N GLY A 192 -7.79 -6.02 9.17
CA GLY A 192 -8.72 -5.74 8.08
C GLY A 192 -8.66 -6.79 6.96
N ILE A 193 -7.46 -7.19 6.54
CA ILE A 193 -7.26 -8.26 5.56
C ILE A 193 -7.83 -9.58 6.05
N TYR A 194 -7.51 -9.97 7.27
CA TYR A 194 -8.01 -11.20 7.87
C TYR A 194 -9.54 -11.20 7.94
N SER A 195 -10.14 -10.11 8.39
CA SER A 195 -11.60 -9.96 8.46
C SER A 195 -12.25 -10.05 7.08
N LEU A 196 -11.64 -9.43 6.05
CA LEU A 196 -12.13 -9.50 4.68
C LEU A 196 -12.04 -10.93 4.12
N MET A 197 -10.92 -11.63 4.38
CA MET A 197 -10.75 -13.02 3.95
C MET A 197 -11.76 -13.98 4.60
N ARG A 198 -12.26 -13.69 5.79
CA ARG A 198 -13.30 -14.50 6.49
C ARG A 198 -14.73 -14.06 6.20
N SER A 199 -14.91 -12.98 5.44
CA SER A 199 -16.24 -12.48 5.07
C SER A 199 -16.74 -13.07 3.75
N ASP A 200 -18.03 -12.87 3.48
CA ASP A 200 -18.64 -13.18 2.19
C ASP A 200 -18.65 -11.98 1.22
N TYR A 201 -17.97 -10.88 1.59
CA TYR A 201 -17.96 -9.69 0.76
C TYR A 201 -16.96 -9.83 -0.41
N ASP A 202 -17.48 -9.82 -1.62
CA ASP A 202 -16.81 -10.20 -2.87
C ASP A 202 -16.49 -9.02 -3.80
N LYS A 203 -16.62 -7.78 -3.30
CA LYS A 203 -16.34 -6.57 -4.09
C LYS A 203 -15.13 -5.83 -3.52
N PRO A 204 -14.50 -4.91 -4.29
CA PRO A 204 -13.43 -4.08 -3.76
C PRO A 204 -13.85 -3.32 -2.50
N LEU A 205 -12.99 -3.32 -1.48
CA LEU A 205 -13.21 -2.67 -0.20
C LEU A 205 -12.00 -1.84 0.21
N ASN A 206 -12.22 -0.63 0.70
CA ASN A 206 -11.17 0.20 1.25
C ASN A 206 -10.65 -0.36 2.58
N ILE A 207 -9.33 -0.49 2.71
CA ILE A 207 -8.63 -0.74 3.96
C ILE A 207 -7.69 0.44 4.22
N GLY A 208 -8.04 1.28 5.20
CA GLY A 208 -7.33 2.51 5.47
C GLY A 208 -7.83 3.23 6.71
N THR A 209 -7.50 4.51 6.82
CA THR A 209 -8.04 5.42 7.85
C THR A 209 -8.65 6.65 7.20
N ASP A 210 -9.63 7.25 7.85
CA ASP A 210 -10.31 8.48 7.44
C ASP A 210 -9.63 9.75 7.94
N THR A 211 -8.52 9.61 8.67
CA THR A 211 -7.77 10.73 9.26
C THR A 211 -6.59 11.10 8.37
N ALA A 212 -6.73 12.20 7.62
CA ALA A 212 -5.66 12.73 6.78
C ALA A 212 -4.76 13.69 7.56
N ILE A 213 -3.49 13.75 7.19
CA ILE A 213 -2.49 14.68 7.69
C ILE A 213 -1.80 15.39 6.54
N VAL A 214 -1.47 16.68 6.71
CA VAL A 214 -0.60 17.45 5.82
C VAL A 214 0.82 16.96 5.94
N ILE A 215 1.55 16.79 4.83
CA ILE A 215 2.92 16.24 4.87
C ILE A 215 3.88 17.09 5.72
N ASN A 216 3.72 18.42 5.74
CA ASN A 216 4.52 19.26 6.63
C ASN A 216 4.27 18.95 8.12
N ASP A 217 3.00 18.75 8.51
CA ASP A 217 2.64 18.39 9.88
C ASP A 217 3.07 16.97 10.22
N PHE A 218 3.10 16.10 9.21
CA PHE A 218 3.61 14.74 9.35
C PHE A 218 5.13 14.72 9.63
N VAL A 219 5.90 15.60 8.99
CA VAL A 219 7.32 15.79 9.32
C VAL A 219 7.48 16.28 10.76
N ASP A 220 6.65 17.23 11.21
CA ASP A 220 6.70 17.76 12.58
C ASP A 220 6.34 16.68 13.60
N LEU A 221 5.34 15.83 13.30
CA LEU A 221 4.99 14.68 14.14
C LEU A 221 6.16 13.70 14.32
N ILE A 222 6.86 13.37 13.23
CA ILE A 222 8.01 12.45 13.28
C ILE A 222 9.18 13.10 14.03
N ALA A 223 9.41 14.40 13.83
CA ALA A 223 10.45 15.14 14.52
C ALA A 223 10.20 15.19 16.04
N ASP A 224 8.94 15.40 16.44
CA ASP A 224 8.53 15.35 17.85
C ASP A 224 8.72 13.95 18.47
N VAL A 225 8.33 12.88 17.75
CA VAL A 225 8.60 11.49 18.16
C VAL A 225 10.11 11.23 18.34
N ALA A 226 10.93 11.83 17.45
CA ALA A 226 12.39 11.70 17.53
C ALA A 226 13.04 12.58 18.62
N GLY A 227 12.29 13.49 19.25
CA GLY A 227 12.80 14.49 20.18
C GLY A 227 13.76 15.49 19.53
N LYS A 228 13.55 15.84 18.26
CA LYS A 228 14.42 16.71 17.45
C LYS A 228 13.67 17.91 16.90
N LYS A 229 14.37 19.04 16.76
CA LYS A 229 13.93 20.18 15.95
C LYS A 229 14.46 20.00 14.52
N ILE A 230 13.57 19.97 13.56
CA ILE A 230 13.92 19.73 12.14
C ILE A 230 13.40 20.87 11.28
N ASN A 231 14.28 21.42 10.46
CA ASN A 231 13.93 22.39 9.43
C ASN A 231 13.54 21.67 8.14
N LYS A 232 12.62 22.24 7.36
CA LYS A 232 12.13 21.68 6.10
C LYS A 232 12.64 22.50 4.91
N LYS A 233 13.23 21.82 3.92
CA LYS A 233 13.55 22.42 2.61
C LYS A 233 12.70 21.72 1.55
N HIS A 234 11.82 22.51 0.93
CA HIS A 234 10.91 21.99 -0.09
C HIS A 234 11.61 21.91 -1.45
N ASP A 235 11.51 20.75 -2.12
CA ASP A 235 11.97 20.56 -3.50
C ASP A 235 10.75 20.38 -4.42
N LEU A 236 10.38 21.48 -5.10
CA LEU A 236 9.23 21.53 -5.99
C LEU A 236 9.45 20.79 -7.33
N THR A 237 10.67 20.35 -7.62
CA THR A 237 10.99 19.61 -8.83
C THR A 237 10.68 18.12 -8.71
N LYS A 238 10.46 17.63 -7.47
CA LYS A 238 10.20 16.23 -7.18
C LYS A 238 8.71 15.88 -7.31
N PRO A 239 8.40 14.62 -7.67
CA PRO A 239 7.02 14.14 -7.76
C PRO A 239 6.26 14.29 -6.44
N GLN A 240 5.08 14.91 -6.47
CA GLN A 240 4.21 15.07 -5.30
C GLN A 240 3.06 14.05 -5.28
N GLY A 241 2.68 13.52 -6.45
CA GLY A 241 1.42 12.81 -6.64
C GLY A 241 0.21 13.74 -6.52
N VAL A 242 -0.95 13.17 -6.23
CA VAL A 242 -2.21 13.92 -6.05
C VAL A 242 -2.17 14.86 -4.83
N ARG A 243 -2.99 15.92 -4.83
CA ARG A 243 -3.01 16.90 -3.74
C ARG A 243 -3.62 16.37 -2.45
N GLY A 244 -4.72 15.62 -2.54
CA GLY A 244 -5.38 15.01 -1.38
C GLY A 244 -5.71 13.54 -1.63
N ARG A 245 -5.46 12.69 -0.65
CA ARG A 245 -5.92 11.29 -0.68
C ARG A 245 -6.31 10.84 0.72
N ASN A 246 -7.60 10.53 0.87
CA ASN A 246 -8.17 10.07 2.12
C ASN A 246 -9.16 8.91 1.85
N SER A 247 -9.33 8.00 2.79
CA SER A 247 -10.24 6.87 2.69
C SER A 247 -11.60 7.20 3.30
N ASP A 248 -12.68 6.81 2.62
CA ASP A 248 -13.97 6.60 3.28
C ASP A 248 -14.05 5.14 3.71
N ASN A 249 -14.13 4.88 4.99
CA ASN A 249 -14.16 3.53 5.56
C ASN A 249 -15.57 3.10 5.99
N THR A 250 -16.61 3.87 5.68
CA THR A 250 -17.99 3.60 6.09
C THR A 250 -18.46 2.22 5.62
N LEU A 251 -18.09 1.83 4.39
CA LEU A 251 -18.45 0.52 3.86
C LEU A 251 -17.74 -0.60 4.60
N CYS A 252 -16.45 -0.46 4.86
CA CYS A 252 -15.63 -1.42 5.58
C CYS A 252 -16.15 -1.64 7.01
N GLU A 253 -16.45 -0.56 7.73
CA GLU A 253 -17.02 -0.63 9.08
C GLU A 253 -18.38 -1.34 9.06
N ARG A 254 -19.24 -1.04 8.10
CA ARG A 254 -20.56 -1.69 7.98
C ARG A 254 -20.47 -3.18 7.65
N ILE A 255 -19.55 -3.59 6.77
CA ILE A 255 -19.45 -4.97 6.29
C ILE A 255 -18.69 -5.86 7.26
N LEU A 256 -17.55 -5.37 7.77
CA LEU A 256 -16.61 -6.15 8.57
C LEU A 256 -16.67 -5.82 10.06
N GLY A 257 -17.34 -4.74 10.45
CA GLY A 257 -17.23 -4.18 11.82
C GLY A 257 -15.81 -3.71 12.14
N TRP A 258 -14.96 -3.54 11.11
CA TRP A 258 -13.55 -3.18 11.26
C TRP A 258 -13.34 -1.68 11.11
N LYS A 259 -12.51 -1.14 11.98
CA LYS A 259 -11.98 0.24 11.92
C LYS A 259 -10.56 0.24 12.44
N ALA A 260 -9.68 1.04 11.80
CA ALA A 260 -8.33 1.27 12.29
C ALA A 260 -8.36 1.89 13.70
N LYS A 261 -7.55 1.35 14.61
CA LYS A 261 -7.52 1.71 16.05
C LYS A 261 -6.22 2.38 16.46
N ILE A 262 -5.12 2.06 15.76
CA ILE A 262 -3.80 2.55 16.09
C ILE A 262 -3.65 3.98 15.59
N SER A 263 -3.38 4.91 16.50
CA SER A 263 -3.19 6.31 16.14
C SER A 263 -1.94 6.50 15.30
N LEU A 264 -1.94 7.55 14.44
CA LEU A 264 -0.78 7.86 13.59
C LEU A 264 0.49 8.06 14.44
N ARG A 265 0.40 8.73 15.59
CA ARG A 265 1.52 8.94 16.50
C ARG A 265 2.08 7.60 17.02
N GLU A 266 1.21 6.71 17.47
CA GLU A 266 1.63 5.40 17.98
C GLU A 266 2.34 4.58 16.88
N GLY A 267 1.72 4.43 15.71
CA GLY A 267 2.28 3.68 14.60
C GLY A 267 3.62 4.27 14.11
N ILE A 268 3.72 5.61 14.05
CA ILE A 268 4.97 6.29 13.69
C ILE A 268 6.04 6.09 14.77
N THR A 269 5.68 6.07 16.03
CA THR A 269 6.65 5.79 17.11
C THR A 269 7.26 4.40 16.95
N LYS A 270 6.43 3.38 16.68
CA LYS A 270 6.91 2.00 16.44
C LYS A 270 7.80 1.95 15.18
N THR A 271 7.36 2.55 14.07
CA THR A 271 8.10 2.57 12.80
C THR A 271 9.44 3.31 12.92
N TYR A 272 9.44 4.49 13.54
CA TYR A 272 10.65 5.29 13.75
C TYR A 272 11.66 4.55 14.63
N ASN A 273 11.22 3.96 15.73
CA ASN A 273 12.10 3.23 16.64
C ASN A 273 12.74 2.02 15.96
N TRP A 274 11.98 1.28 15.16
CA TRP A 274 12.50 0.17 14.37
C TRP A 274 13.58 0.64 13.38
N ILE A 275 13.31 1.67 12.57
CA ILE A 275 14.28 2.22 11.61
C ILE A 275 15.53 2.76 12.32
N ASN A 276 15.36 3.44 13.47
CA ASN A 276 16.45 4.02 14.22
C ASN A 276 17.29 2.96 14.96
N GLY A 277 16.67 1.86 15.38
CA GLY A 277 17.35 0.70 15.99
C GLY A 277 18.17 -0.08 14.97
N TYR A 278 17.61 -0.36 13.80
CA TYR A 278 18.28 -1.10 12.71
C TYR A 278 19.64 -0.52 12.31
N LYS A 279 19.84 0.79 12.47
CA LYS A 279 21.11 1.50 12.17
C LYS A 279 22.15 1.42 13.24
N LYS A 280 21.79 1.05 14.47
CA LYS A 280 22.76 0.90 15.55
C LYS A 280 23.43 -0.46 15.54
N GLU A 281 22.87 -1.41 14.79
CA GLU A 281 23.33 -2.78 14.68
C GLU A 281 24.15 -3.05 13.39
N ASN A 282 24.11 -2.14 12.41
CA ASN A 282 24.84 -2.15 11.15
C ASN A 282 25.65 -0.86 10.94
#